data_a7026177b8a32ea722a500e95c606f15
#
_entry.id   a7026177b8a32ea722a500e95c606f15
#
_cell.length_a   1.000
_cell.length_b   1.000
_cell.length_c   1.000
_cell.angle_alpha   90.00
_cell.angle_beta   90.00
_cell.angle_gamma   90.00
#
_symmetry.space_group_name_H-M   'P 1'
#
loop_
_entity.id
_entity.type
_entity.pdbx_description
1 polymer ?
#
loop_
_entity_poly.entity_id
_entity_poly.type
_entity_poly.pdbx_seq_one_letter_code
_entity_poly.pdbx_strand_id
1 'polypeptide(L)'
;KDFPASVLEVVLSGCLDRLGFKPFYGHKERKLAADAIRELDLEDIKNESFRELSGGQRQRVLLARAIAGSKKVLVLDEPITGLDPVAAAHLYQLLNRLNQNGTTIITISHDISKALSAANKLLIMSDKPHLASEAERKEVLDV
;
A
#
# COMPACT_ATOMS: atom_id res chain seq x y z
N LYS A 1 12.94 1.31 28.67
CA LYS A 1 12.77 0.00 27.97
C LYS A 1 11.94 0.29 26.74
N ASP A 2 12.60 0.45 25.62
CA ASP A 2 11.95 0.57 24.33
C ASP A 2 11.32 -0.79 24.00
N PHE A 3 10.02 -0.86 23.98
CA PHE A 3 9.29 -2.05 23.55
C PHE A 3 9.27 -2.01 22.02
N PRO A 4 10.11 -2.77 21.31
CA PRO A 4 10.11 -2.72 19.86
C PRO A 4 8.85 -3.41 19.37
N ALA A 5 7.99 -2.66 18.65
CA ALA A 5 6.80 -3.24 18.04
C ALA A 5 7.20 -4.29 17.01
N SER A 6 6.56 -5.44 17.05
CA SER A 6 6.68 -6.48 16.03
C SER A 6 6.02 -6.04 14.72
N VAL A 7 6.40 -6.66 13.61
CA VAL A 7 5.74 -6.46 12.31
C VAL A 7 4.24 -6.63 12.42
N LEU A 8 3.77 -7.67 13.11
CA LEU A 8 2.33 -7.92 13.31
C LEU A 8 1.65 -6.75 14.04
N GLU A 9 2.26 -6.22 15.09
CA GLU A 9 1.71 -5.10 15.85
C GLU A 9 1.66 -3.82 15.02
N VAL A 10 2.71 -3.56 14.21
CA VAL A 10 2.70 -2.43 13.29
C VAL A 10 1.58 -2.56 12.26
N VAL A 11 1.39 -3.73 11.65
CA VAL A 11 0.31 -3.94 10.67
C VAL A 11 -1.07 -3.83 11.33
N LEU A 12 -1.26 -4.43 12.51
CA LEU A 12 -2.50 -4.31 13.29
C LEU A 12 -2.84 -2.86 13.63
N SER A 13 -1.84 -2.01 13.87
CA SER A 13 -2.08 -0.60 14.14
C SER A 13 -2.80 0.13 13.00
N GLY A 14 -2.73 -0.37 11.77
CA GLY A 14 -3.53 0.12 10.65
C GLY A 14 -5.03 -0.02 10.85
N CYS A 15 -5.45 -0.98 11.68
CA CYS A 15 -6.87 -1.24 11.97
C CYS A 15 -7.43 -0.45 13.17
N LEU A 16 -6.67 0.50 13.74
CA LEU A 16 -7.10 1.23 14.96
C LEU A 16 -8.46 1.91 14.81
N ASP A 17 -8.72 2.53 13.68
CA ASP A 17 -9.98 3.22 13.40
C ASP A 17 -11.20 2.28 13.26
N ARG A 18 -10.97 0.96 13.19
CA ARG A 18 -12.00 -0.08 13.16
C ARG A 18 -12.42 -0.53 14.56
N LEU A 19 -11.61 -0.23 15.57
CA LEU A 19 -11.88 -0.64 16.95
C LEU A 19 -13.08 0.10 17.56
N GLY A 20 -13.32 1.38 17.18
CA GLY A 20 -14.28 2.21 17.85
C GLY A 20 -13.95 2.30 19.34
N PHE A 21 -14.87 1.85 20.20
CA PHE A 21 -14.69 1.81 21.67
C PHE A 21 -14.14 0.47 22.21
N LYS A 22 -13.76 -0.47 21.33
CA LYS A 22 -13.24 -1.77 21.77
C LYS A 22 -11.78 -1.64 22.20
N PRO A 23 -11.39 -2.19 23.37
CA PRO A 23 -10.02 -2.06 23.86
C PRO A 23 -9.01 -2.99 23.16
N PHE A 24 -9.48 -3.99 22.41
CA PHE A 24 -8.63 -5.01 21.78
C PHE A 24 -9.04 -5.31 20.34
N TYR A 25 -8.07 -5.69 19.52
CA TYR A 25 -8.31 -6.18 18.16
C TYR A 25 -9.06 -7.53 18.19
N GLY A 26 -10.18 -7.57 17.48
CA GLY A 26 -10.98 -8.76 17.32
C GLY A 26 -10.46 -9.69 16.22
N HIS A 27 -11.21 -10.77 15.96
CA HIS A 27 -10.86 -11.73 14.91
C HIS A 27 -10.82 -11.08 13.51
N LYS A 28 -11.69 -10.11 13.24
CA LYS A 28 -11.76 -9.41 11.95
C LYS A 28 -10.51 -8.59 11.66
N GLU A 29 -10.05 -7.80 12.63
CA GLU A 29 -8.85 -6.97 12.50
C GLU A 29 -7.60 -7.85 12.38
N ARG A 30 -7.51 -8.91 13.18
CA ARG A 30 -6.41 -9.89 13.09
C ARG A 30 -6.36 -10.60 11.74
N LYS A 31 -7.51 -10.95 11.17
CA LYS A 31 -7.59 -11.53 9.83
C LYS A 31 -7.11 -10.56 8.77
N LEU A 32 -7.56 -9.30 8.79
CA LEU A 32 -7.11 -8.27 7.83
C LEU A 32 -5.59 -8.07 7.89
N ALA A 33 -5.01 -8.02 9.10
CA ALA A 33 -3.56 -7.91 9.26
C ALA A 33 -2.83 -9.15 8.73
N ALA A 34 -3.32 -10.35 9.02
CA ALA A 34 -2.72 -11.60 8.56
C ALA A 34 -2.78 -11.72 7.02
N ASP A 35 -3.90 -11.34 6.40
CA ASP A 35 -4.04 -11.34 4.95
C ASP A 35 -3.08 -10.34 4.30
N ALA A 36 -2.94 -9.12 4.85
CA ALA A 36 -2.00 -8.13 4.35
C ALA A 36 -0.53 -8.55 4.51
N ILE A 37 -0.18 -9.21 5.62
CA ILE A 37 1.16 -9.77 5.88
C ILE A 37 1.49 -10.83 4.82
N ARG A 38 0.55 -11.73 4.50
CA ARG A 38 0.72 -12.78 3.49
C ARG A 38 0.87 -12.20 2.09
N GLU A 39 0.03 -11.25 1.72
CA GLU A 39 0.05 -10.64 0.39
C GLU A 39 1.37 -9.89 0.09
N LEU A 40 2.12 -9.52 1.11
CA LEU A 40 3.39 -8.80 0.99
C LEU A 40 4.61 -9.62 1.42
N ASP A 41 4.47 -10.95 1.51
CA ASP A 41 5.55 -11.89 1.83
C ASP A 41 6.29 -11.52 3.12
N LEU A 42 5.53 -11.29 4.21
CA LEU A 42 6.05 -10.89 5.51
C LEU A 42 5.82 -11.95 6.60
N GLU A 43 5.30 -13.15 6.23
CA GLU A 43 4.92 -14.16 7.21
C GLU A 43 6.10 -14.65 8.06
N ASP A 44 7.27 -14.83 7.44
CA ASP A 44 8.47 -15.34 8.12
C ASP A 44 9.02 -14.36 9.16
N ILE A 45 8.79 -13.05 8.94
CA ILE A 45 9.31 -11.98 9.80
C ILE A 45 8.23 -11.32 10.66
N LYS A 46 6.99 -11.82 10.69
CA LYS A 46 5.87 -11.17 11.38
C LYS A 46 6.08 -10.91 12.87
N ASN A 47 6.96 -11.70 13.51
CA ASN A 47 7.28 -11.57 14.93
C ASN A 47 8.59 -10.81 15.17
N GLU A 48 9.32 -10.43 14.12
CA GLU A 48 10.54 -9.65 14.25
C GLU A 48 10.26 -8.21 14.65
N SER A 49 11.25 -7.58 15.26
CA SER A 49 11.19 -6.16 15.61
C SER A 49 11.22 -5.30 14.33
N PHE A 50 10.27 -4.38 14.18
CA PHE A 50 10.23 -3.44 13.06
C PHE A 50 11.53 -2.62 12.93
N ARG A 51 12.25 -2.38 14.02
CA ARG A 51 13.51 -1.64 14.03
C ARG A 51 14.67 -2.40 13.36
N GLU A 52 14.63 -3.73 13.41
CA GLU A 52 15.71 -4.60 12.90
C GLU A 52 15.58 -4.88 11.40
N LEU A 53 14.47 -4.48 10.80
CA LEU A 53 14.18 -4.73 9.39
C LEU A 53 15.05 -3.89 8.44
N SER A 54 15.33 -4.45 7.27
CA SER A 54 15.89 -3.70 6.14
C SER A 54 14.94 -2.60 5.65
N GLY A 55 15.43 -1.65 4.86
CA GLY A 55 14.60 -0.58 4.28
C GLY A 55 13.43 -1.13 3.45
N GLY A 56 13.69 -2.10 2.58
CA GLY A 56 12.64 -2.72 1.75
C GLY A 56 11.62 -3.52 2.57
N GLN A 57 12.05 -4.22 3.63
CA GLN A 57 11.14 -4.90 4.55
C GLN A 57 10.25 -3.89 5.28
N ARG A 58 10.82 -2.80 5.81
CA ARG A 58 10.04 -1.73 6.44
C ARG A 58 8.99 -1.15 5.50
N GLN A 59 9.37 -0.89 4.25
CA GLN A 59 8.45 -0.37 3.23
C GLN A 59 7.26 -1.33 3.04
N ARG A 60 7.52 -2.63 2.89
CA ARG A 60 6.46 -3.66 2.76
C ARG A 60 5.56 -3.73 4.01
N VAL A 61 6.13 -3.61 5.20
CA VAL A 61 5.34 -3.57 6.45
C VAL A 61 4.43 -2.35 6.52
N LEU A 62 4.90 -1.17 6.11
CA LEU A 62 4.08 0.04 6.06
C LEU A 62 2.96 -0.06 5.01
N LEU A 63 3.23 -0.70 3.88
CA LEU A 63 2.20 -1.02 2.88
C LEU A 63 1.15 -2.00 3.44
N ALA A 64 1.59 -3.07 4.13
CA ALA A 64 0.68 -4.02 4.79
C ALA A 64 -0.22 -3.32 5.81
N ARG A 65 0.35 -2.41 6.60
CA ARG A 65 -0.39 -1.57 7.54
C ARG A 65 -1.46 -0.73 6.86
N ALA A 66 -1.11 -0.04 5.76
CA ALA A 66 -2.03 0.79 5.01
C ALA A 66 -3.17 -0.05 4.39
N ILE A 67 -2.85 -1.20 3.81
CA ILE A 67 -3.82 -2.14 3.21
C ILE A 67 -4.77 -2.70 4.27
N ALA A 68 -4.26 -3.17 5.42
CA ALA A 68 -5.08 -3.69 6.52
C ALA A 68 -6.07 -2.64 7.07
N GLY A 69 -5.65 -1.36 7.13
CA GLY A 69 -6.46 -0.23 7.55
C GLY A 69 -7.47 0.25 6.50
N SER A 70 -7.19 0.03 5.23
CA SER A 70 -7.99 0.56 4.12
C SER A 70 -9.45 0.09 4.18
N LYS A 71 -10.39 1.03 3.99
CA LYS A 71 -11.83 0.75 3.92
C LYS A 71 -12.39 0.99 2.52
N LYS A 72 -12.17 2.18 1.99
CA LYS A 72 -12.70 2.63 0.69
C LYS A 72 -11.65 3.33 -0.17
N VAL A 73 -10.68 3.97 0.46
CA VAL A 73 -9.64 4.74 -0.22
C VAL A 73 -8.28 4.34 0.35
N LEU A 74 -7.32 4.12 -0.52
CA LEU A 74 -5.93 3.85 -0.21
C LEU A 74 -5.08 4.89 -0.96
N VAL A 75 -4.28 5.65 -0.22
CA VAL A 75 -3.37 6.65 -0.77
C VAL A 75 -1.94 6.17 -0.53
N LEU A 76 -1.16 6.09 -1.57
CA LEU A 76 0.21 5.59 -1.55
C LEU A 76 1.14 6.60 -2.22
N ASP A 77 2.21 6.95 -1.52
CA ASP A 77 3.27 7.81 -2.04
C ASP A 77 4.50 6.93 -2.32
N GLU A 78 4.92 6.90 -3.59
CA GLU A 78 6.07 6.11 -4.08
C GLU A 78 6.06 4.64 -3.60
N PRO A 79 4.96 3.88 -3.77
CA PRO A 79 4.82 2.57 -3.10
C PRO A 79 5.79 1.49 -3.58
N ILE A 80 6.41 1.66 -4.75
CA ILE A 80 7.35 0.69 -5.33
C ILE A 80 8.82 1.03 -5.06
N THR A 81 9.11 2.20 -4.48
CA THR A 81 10.49 2.62 -4.20
C THR A 81 11.16 1.63 -3.25
N GLY A 82 12.33 1.13 -3.64
CA GLY A 82 13.08 0.15 -2.84
C GLY A 82 12.58 -1.30 -2.95
N LEU A 83 11.60 -1.58 -3.80
CA LEU A 83 11.17 -2.93 -4.15
C LEU A 83 11.95 -3.42 -5.38
N ASP A 84 12.27 -4.72 -5.40
CA ASP A 84 12.75 -5.37 -6.61
C ASP A 84 11.61 -5.48 -7.66
N PRO A 85 11.93 -5.73 -8.94
CA PRO A 85 10.93 -5.76 -10.02
C PRO A 85 9.81 -6.78 -9.81
N VAL A 86 10.09 -7.92 -9.18
CA VAL A 86 9.10 -8.98 -8.93
C VAL A 86 8.14 -8.52 -7.83
N ALA A 87 8.67 -8.00 -6.72
CA ALA A 87 7.86 -7.45 -5.63
C ALA A 87 6.99 -6.26 -6.10
N ALA A 88 7.55 -5.38 -6.96
CA ALA A 88 6.80 -4.28 -7.55
C ALA A 88 5.63 -4.78 -8.42
N ALA A 89 5.85 -5.80 -9.26
CA ALA A 89 4.79 -6.39 -10.08
C ALA A 89 3.69 -7.02 -9.20
N HIS A 90 4.05 -7.75 -8.15
CA HIS A 90 3.09 -8.31 -7.19
C HIS A 90 2.27 -7.23 -6.50
N LEU A 91 2.91 -6.11 -6.11
CA LEU A 91 2.20 -4.99 -5.50
C LEU A 91 1.16 -4.40 -6.46
N TYR A 92 1.50 -4.15 -7.73
CA TYR A 92 0.51 -3.65 -8.70
C TYR A 92 -0.65 -4.62 -8.92
N GLN A 93 -0.39 -5.93 -8.96
CA GLN A 93 -1.46 -6.94 -9.04
C GLN A 93 -2.37 -6.89 -7.81
N LEU A 94 -1.78 -6.74 -6.61
CA LEU A 94 -2.55 -6.59 -5.37
C LEU A 94 -3.41 -5.32 -5.39
N LEU A 95 -2.85 -4.18 -5.80
CA LEU A 95 -3.58 -2.92 -5.93
C LEU A 95 -4.74 -3.04 -6.92
N ASN A 96 -4.53 -3.70 -8.06
CA ASN A 96 -5.58 -3.96 -9.03
C ASN A 96 -6.72 -4.82 -8.45
N ARG A 97 -6.40 -5.89 -7.70
CA ARG A 97 -7.40 -6.71 -7.02
C ARG A 97 -8.20 -5.90 -6.00
N LEU A 98 -7.52 -5.05 -5.20
CA LEU A 98 -8.19 -4.17 -4.24
C LEU A 98 -9.12 -3.16 -4.93
N ASN A 99 -8.69 -2.61 -6.07
CA ASN A 99 -9.51 -1.69 -6.86
C ASN A 99 -10.75 -2.38 -7.45
N GLN A 100 -10.60 -3.58 -8.01
CA GLN A 100 -11.72 -4.40 -8.50
C GLN A 100 -12.72 -4.74 -7.40
N ASN A 101 -12.25 -4.87 -6.16
CA ASN A 101 -13.08 -5.10 -4.97
C ASN A 101 -13.68 -3.79 -4.39
N GLY A 102 -13.57 -2.68 -5.11
CA GLY A 102 -14.24 -1.42 -4.76
C GLY A 102 -13.40 -0.45 -3.91
N THR A 103 -12.09 -0.71 -3.72
CA THR A 103 -11.20 0.26 -3.08
C THR A 103 -10.72 1.27 -4.11
N THR A 104 -10.93 2.56 -3.85
CA THR A 104 -10.31 3.62 -4.65
C THR A 104 -8.83 3.72 -4.28
N ILE A 105 -7.95 3.66 -5.29
CA ILE A 105 -6.51 3.74 -5.07
C ILE A 105 -5.98 5.00 -5.70
N ILE A 106 -5.21 5.77 -4.94
CA ILE A 106 -4.50 6.96 -5.38
C ILE A 106 -3.01 6.69 -5.16
N THR A 107 -2.24 6.71 -6.23
CA THR A 107 -0.77 6.56 -6.15
C THR A 107 -0.10 7.82 -6.67
N ILE A 108 0.95 8.25 -5.96
CA ILE A 108 1.90 9.25 -6.43
C ILE A 108 3.15 8.47 -6.84
N SER A 109 3.65 8.69 -8.04
CA SER A 109 4.84 8.01 -8.54
C SER A 109 5.57 8.87 -9.56
N HIS A 110 6.90 8.77 -9.57
CA HIS A 110 7.76 9.33 -10.62
C HIS A 110 8.03 8.30 -11.75
N ASP A 111 7.74 7.01 -11.53
CA ASP A 111 7.76 5.99 -12.59
C ASP A 111 6.44 6.01 -13.36
N ILE A 112 6.35 6.98 -14.27
CA ILE A 112 5.12 7.30 -14.99
C ILE A 112 4.64 6.11 -15.84
N SER A 113 5.55 5.40 -16.50
CA SER A 113 5.21 4.28 -17.38
C SER A 113 4.50 3.15 -16.64
N LYS A 114 5.01 2.75 -15.48
CA LYS A 114 4.38 1.71 -14.64
C LYS A 114 3.09 2.19 -14.00
N ALA A 115 3.07 3.44 -13.50
CA ALA A 115 1.88 4.02 -12.90
C ALA A 115 0.73 4.09 -13.90
N LEU A 116 0.98 4.52 -15.14
CA LEU A 116 -0.03 4.64 -16.19
C LEU A 116 -0.55 3.30 -16.68
N SER A 117 0.29 2.27 -16.75
CA SER A 117 -0.16 0.93 -17.15
C SER A 117 -1.17 0.32 -16.17
N ALA A 118 -1.09 0.71 -14.89
CA ALA A 118 -1.98 0.24 -13.83
C ALA A 118 -3.16 1.19 -13.54
N ALA A 119 -3.06 2.48 -13.91
CA ALA A 119 -4.05 3.49 -13.57
C ALA A 119 -5.12 3.64 -14.65
N ASN A 120 -6.39 3.75 -14.24
CA ASN A 120 -7.50 4.10 -15.12
C ASN A 120 -7.72 5.62 -15.24
N LYS A 121 -7.14 6.42 -14.35
CA LYS A 121 -7.18 7.89 -14.38
C LYS A 121 -5.82 8.45 -14.04
N LEU A 122 -5.44 9.56 -14.68
CA LEU A 122 -4.23 10.33 -14.41
C LEU A 122 -4.63 11.74 -13.97
N LEU A 123 -4.14 12.17 -12.81
CA LEU A 123 -4.25 13.54 -12.33
C LEU A 123 -2.92 14.26 -12.56
N ILE A 124 -2.91 15.27 -13.39
CA ILE A 124 -1.75 16.12 -13.61
C ILE A 124 -1.75 17.23 -12.56
N MET A 125 -0.68 17.29 -11.76
CA MET A 125 -0.47 18.33 -10.76
C MET A 125 0.37 19.46 -11.36
N SER A 126 -0.30 20.53 -11.74
CA SER A 126 0.28 21.76 -12.29
C SER A 126 -0.31 22.96 -11.55
N ASP A 127 -0.07 24.19 -12.02
CA ASP A 127 -0.71 25.40 -11.48
C ASP A 127 -2.25 25.30 -11.52
N LYS A 128 -2.79 24.51 -12.46
CA LYS A 128 -4.22 24.17 -12.54
C LYS A 128 -4.36 22.64 -12.59
N PRO A 129 -4.49 21.98 -11.45
CA PRO A 129 -4.65 20.53 -11.39
C PRO A 129 -5.88 20.07 -12.20
N HIS A 130 -5.71 19.03 -13.05
CA HIS A 130 -6.80 18.50 -13.86
C HIS A 130 -6.61 17.01 -14.16
N LEU A 131 -7.72 16.33 -14.46
CA LEU A 131 -7.68 14.96 -14.96
C LEU A 131 -7.22 14.98 -16.42
N ALA A 132 -6.18 14.19 -16.72
CA ALA A 132 -5.64 14.10 -18.07
C ALA A 132 -6.68 13.54 -19.06
N SER A 133 -6.74 14.16 -20.23
CA SER A 133 -7.43 13.63 -21.41
C SER A 133 -6.73 12.38 -21.96
N GLU A 134 -7.39 11.65 -22.86
CA GLU A 134 -6.77 10.49 -23.52
C GLU A 134 -5.55 10.88 -24.37
N ALA A 135 -5.56 12.09 -24.97
CA ALA A 135 -4.43 12.60 -25.74
C ALA A 135 -3.21 12.85 -24.85
N GLU A 136 -3.38 13.56 -23.72
CA GLU A 136 -2.33 13.82 -22.75
C GLU A 136 -1.77 12.53 -22.14
N ARG A 137 -2.63 11.53 -21.90
CA ARG A 137 -2.16 10.21 -21.42
C ARG A 137 -1.25 9.49 -22.40
N LYS A 138 -1.53 9.59 -23.72
CA LYS A 138 -0.68 9.02 -24.76
C LYS A 138 0.65 9.77 -24.87
N GLU A 139 0.61 11.09 -24.83
CA GLU A 139 1.82 11.92 -24.88
C GLU A 139 2.78 11.60 -23.72
N VAL A 140 2.24 11.36 -22.53
CA VAL A 140 3.03 10.98 -21.34
C VAL A 140 3.60 9.56 -21.44
N LEU A 141 2.99 8.67 -22.22
CA LEU A 141 3.49 7.30 -22.44
C LEU A 141 4.58 7.21 -23.52
N ASP A 142 4.64 8.20 -24.43
CA ASP A 142 5.58 8.21 -25.56
C ASP A 142 6.91 8.92 -25.20
N VAL A 143 7.08 9.36 -23.95
CA VAL A 143 8.31 9.95 -23.38
C VAL A 143 9.07 8.92 -22.56
#